data_227c18bdc5763383cab1601655b3c530
#
_entry.id   227c18bdc5763383cab1601655b3c530
#
_cell.length_a   1.000
_cell.length_b   1.000
_cell.length_c   1.000
_cell.angle_alpha   90.00
_cell.angle_beta   90.00
_cell.angle_gamma   90.00
#
_symmetry.space_group_name_H-M   'P 1'
#
loop_
_entity.id
_entity.type
_entity.pdbx_description
1 polymer ?
#
loop_
_entity_poly.entity_id
_entity_poly.type
_entity_poly.pdbx_seq_one_letter_code
_entity_poly.pdbx_strand_id
1 'polypeptide(L)'
;MSLRVRTAVFAASLVASVVAMMTPVHAQILPTPPGWQIERAVVLNRHGVRAPIATNEQLDRYSATAWPTWPVEPGFLSPRGEELMRLMGTYYRVLYGGRGLIQADDCPTAGTVAAWTDLDQRTRVTGAAILAGMYPRCANLPLRNQANFTVPDPIFHPQPTASCPMNGAANQAAVMARLGGSFASALRNYASQLTMMQSVLCPAGATKGVGGGSCGEAGVASSVVADADGWVRLRGPLGYASTAAENFLMQSAEGMPKDQVAWGRIAHDATLNELLSIHQFVQDLTQKTKPIAQQRGSNLLSLVGAILVNGHSFPGHAATGQPVRLGLLVGHQSNIHNIAALLDLTWQIPGYLPAEASPGGALAFEQFLDVSTGRRYVRLAYYAQTLDEMRRRAPLSYRDPPGMKQVALPACAADLVNDACPLESFLKIVKAAVEPGCVTSSAGNY
;
A
#
# COMPACT_ATOMS: atom_id res chain seq x y z
N MET A 1 -31.43 -57.25 62.59
CA MET A 1 -31.42 -55.78 62.27
C MET A 1 -30.05 -55.46 61.77
N SER A 2 -29.83 -55.40 60.47
CA SER A 2 -28.54 -55.06 59.85
C SER A 2 -28.64 -53.74 59.08
N LEU A 3 -27.90 -52.77 59.55
CA LEU A 3 -27.82 -51.45 59.00
C LEU A 3 -26.82 -51.46 57.81
N ARG A 4 -27.32 -51.17 56.58
CA ARG A 4 -26.43 -51.01 55.44
C ARG A 4 -26.08 -49.51 55.26
N VAL A 5 -24.79 -49.19 55.42
CA VAL A 5 -24.18 -47.90 55.11
C VAL A 5 -23.95 -47.83 53.63
N ARG A 6 -24.56 -46.83 52.98
CA ARG A 6 -24.26 -46.51 51.56
C ARG A 6 -23.20 -45.40 51.51
N THR A 7 -22.06 -45.75 51.01
CA THR A 7 -20.95 -44.81 50.69
C THR A 7 -21.23 -44.12 49.38
N ALA A 8 -21.39 -42.81 49.36
CA ALA A 8 -21.47 -42.01 48.15
C ALA A 8 -20.08 -41.55 47.71
N VAL A 9 -19.67 -41.97 46.53
CA VAL A 9 -18.41 -41.53 45.90
C VAL A 9 -18.71 -40.26 45.11
N PHE A 10 -18.16 -39.13 45.53
CA PHE A 10 -18.16 -37.90 44.76
C PHE A 10 -17.00 -37.94 43.75
N ALA A 11 -17.28 -38.03 42.48
CA ALA A 11 -16.31 -37.81 41.39
C ALA A 11 -16.13 -36.31 41.16
N ALA A 12 -15.00 -35.76 41.55
CA ALA A 12 -14.63 -34.39 41.23
C ALA A 12 -14.02 -34.35 39.80
N SER A 13 -14.76 -33.82 38.83
CA SER A 13 -14.24 -33.58 37.50
C SER A 13 -13.37 -32.33 37.49
N LEU A 14 -12.05 -32.49 37.34
CA LEU A 14 -11.12 -31.40 37.07
C LEU A 14 -11.30 -30.97 35.58
N VAL A 15 -11.88 -29.82 35.35
CA VAL A 15 -11.83 -29.16 34.06
C VAL A 15 -10.52 -28.39 33.95
N ALA A 16 -9.53 -28.98 33.28
CA ALA A 16 -8.29 -28.28 32.91
C ALA A 16 -8.56 -27.31 31.81
N SER A 17 -8.66 -26.00 32.11
CA SER A 17 -8.71 -24.93 31.14
C SER A 17 -7.33 -24.79 30.49
N VAL A 18 -7.18 -25.30 29.26
CA VAL A 18 -6.01 -25.01 28.40
C VAL A 18 -6.12 -23.58 27.93
N VAL A 19 -5.46 -22.66 28.61
CA VAL A 19 -5.21 -21.31 28.10
C VAL A 19 -4.12 -21.45 27.03
N ALA A 20 -4.54 -21.49 25.77
CA ALA A 20 -3.61 -21.38 24.65
C ALA A 20 -2.95 -19.99 24.72
N MET A 21 -1.71 -19.96 25.21
CA MET A 21 -0.86 -18.78 25.09
C MET A 21 -0.64 -18.54 23.58
N MET A 22 -1.35 -17.58 23.01
CA MET A 22 -1.03 -17.04 21.69
C MET A 22 0.34 -16.36 21.81
N THR A 23 1.40 -17.07 21.45
CA THR A 23 2.71 -16.45 21.26
C THR A 23 2.55 -15.41 20.15
N PRO A 24 3.00 -14.16 20.36
CA PRO A 24 2.97 -13.18 19.30
C PRO A 24 3.77 -13.73 18.12
N VAL A 25 3.13 -13.83 16.95
CA VAL A 25 3.82 -14.16 15.70
C VAL A 25 4.69 -12.96 15.39
N HIS A 26 5.94 -13.01 15.79
CA HIS A 26 6.93 -12.00 15.41
C HIS A 26 7.09 -12.10 13.89
N ALA A 27 6.98 -10.97 13.20
CA ALA A 27 7.25 -10.88 11.77
C ALA A 27 8.71 -11.35 11.56
N GLN A 28 8.89 -12.48 10.86
CA GLN A 28 10.22 -13.02 10.62
C GLN A 28 10.81 -12.30 9.42
N ILE A 29 11.99 -11.68 9.58
CA ILE A 29 12.76 -11.16 8.45
C ILE A 29 13.07 -12.32 7.50
N LEU A 30 12.74 -12.17 6.21
CA LEU A 30 13.08 -13.15 5.19
C LEU A 30 14.60 -13.29 5.12
N PRO A 31 15.18 -14.47 5.44
CA PRO A 31 16.62 -14.64 5.38
C PRO A 31 17.11 -14.57 3.93
N THR A 32 18.33 -14.12 3.75
CA THR A 32 19.04 -14.31 2.48
C THR A 32 19.40 -15.80 2.38
N PRO A 33 19.07 -16.48 1.26
CA PRO A 33 19.47 -17.88 1.10
C PRO A 33 20.99 -18.08 1.25
N PRO A 34 21.46 -19.19 1.83
CA PRO A 34 22.88 -19.47 1.94
C PRO A 34 23.59 -19.43 0.58
N GLY A 35 24.73 -18.75 0.53
CA GLY A 35 25.51 -18.59 -0.72
C GLY A 35 24.96 -17.53 -1.68
N TRP A 36 23.89 -16.83 -1.30
CA TRP A 36 23.34 -15.73 -2.10
C TRP A 36 23.77 -14.37 -1.54
N GLN A 37 23.85 -13.40 -2.43
CA GLN A 37 24.14 -12.00 -2.11
C GLN A 37 23.09 -11.10 -2.74
N ILE A 38 22.56 -10.13 -1.99
CA ILE A 38 21.69 -9.12 -2.55
C ILE A 38 22.50 -8.12 -3.37
N GLU A 39 22.15 -7.94 -4.64
CA GLU A 39 22.85 -7.01 -5.54
C GLU A 39 22.08 -5.71 -5.73
N ARG A 40 20.73 -5.79 -5.83
CA ARG A 40 19.84 -4.64 -6.04
C ARG A 40 18.53 -4.82 -5.32
N ALA A 41 17.90 -3.70 -5.00
CA ALA A 41 16.50 -3.68 -4.55
C ALA A 41 15.78 -2.46 -5.11
N VAL A 42 14.51 -2.62 -5.42
CA VAL A 42 13.57 -1.52 -5.71
C VAL A 42 12.44 -1.59 -4.70
N VAL A 43 12.20 -0.48 -3.99
CA VAL A 43 11.18 -0.38 -2.96
C VAL A 43 10.16 0.66 -3.40
N LEU A 44 8.97 0.21 -3.79
CA LEU A 44 7.84 1.06 -4.15
C LEU A 44 6.98 1.32 -2.92
N ASN A 45 7.09 2.53 -2.37
CA ASN A 45 6.36 2.96 -1.18
C ASN A 45 5.08 3.71 -1.54
N ARG A 46 3.99 3.45 -0.83
CA ARG A 46 2.89 4.40 -0.67
C ARG A 46 3.35 5.52 0.28
N HIS A 47 2.89 6.76 0.04
CA HIS A 47 3.07 7.85 1.02
C HIS A 47 2.54 7.44 2.41
N GLY A 48 3.06 8.05 3.46
CA GLY A 48 2.65 7.86 4.85
C GLY A 48 1.26 8.41 5.18
N VAL A 49 0.96 8.54 6.47
CA VAL A 49 -0.32 9.06 6.98
C VAL A 49 -0.49 10.53 6.60
N ARG A 50 -1.69 10.87 6.12
CA ARG A 50 -2.05 12.19 5.58
C ARG A 50 -3.43 12.65 6.01
N ALA A 51 -3.69 13.96 5.96
CA ALA A 51 -5.03 14.49 6.03
C ALA A 51 -5.90 13.98 4.86
N PRO A 52 -7.24 13.94 5.00
CA PRO A 52 -8.15 13.69 3.88
C PRO A 52 -7.80 14.56 2.67
N ILE A 53 -7.99 14.02 1.45
CA ILE A 53 -7.78 14.81 0.22
C ILE A 53 -8.89 15.86 0.06
N ALA A 54 -10.13 15.47 0.37
CA ALA A 54 -11.25 16.40 0.38
C ALA A 54 -11.18 17.32 1.60
N THR A 55 -11.59 18.57 1.44
CA THR A 55 -11.70 19.52 2.54
C THR A 55 -12.81 19.10 3.52
N ASN A 56 -12.74 19.61 4.78
CA ASN A 56 -13.82 19.36 5.74
C ASN A 56 -15.17 19.85 5.20
N GLU A 57 -15.23 21.00 4.56
CA GLU A 57 -16.45 21.50 3.92
C GLU A 57 -17.06 20.51 2.93
N GLN A 58 -16.22 19.85 2.12
CA GLN A 58 -16.67 18.83 1.18
C GLN A 58 -17.16 17.56 1.90
N LEU A 59 -16.45 17.10 2.93
CA LEU A 59 -16.79 15.90 3.70
C LEU A 59 -18.02 16.10 4.57
N ASP A 60 -18.16 17.26 5.20
CA ASP A 60 -19.27 17.63 6.07
C ASP A 60 -20.62 17.64 5.36
N ARG A 61 -20.63 17.79 4.04
CA ARG A 61 -21.88 17.67 3.24
C ARG A 61 -22.57 16.32 3.42
N TYR A 62 -21.82 15.28 3.75
CA TYR A 62 -22.30 13.89 3.73
C TYR A 62 -22.23 13.19 5.09
N SER A 63 -21.89 13.90 6.17
CA SER A 63 -21.85 13.36 7.53
C SER A 63 -22.65 14.25 8.48
N ALA A 64 -23.40 13.64 9.39
CA ALA A 64 -24.21 14.37 10.38
C ALA A 64 -23.37 14.99 11.51
N THR A 65 -22.08 14.70 11.57
CA THR A 65 -21.12 15.28 12.50
C THR A 65 -19.95 15.82 11.70
N ALA A 66 -19.44 17.00 12.05
CA ALA A 66 -18.30 17.63 11.39
C ALA A 66 -17.06 16.72 11.48
N TRP A 67 -16.30 16.63 10.40
CA TRP A 67 -15.04 15.88 10.37
C TRP A 67 -13.99 16.55 11.24
N PRO A 68 -13.11 15.78 11.88
CA PRO A 68 -12.05 16.34 12.71
C PRO A 68 -11.08 17.19 11.87
N THR A 69 -10.56 18.26 12.47
CA THR A 69 -9.53 19.10 11.85
C THR A 69 -8.18 18.41 11.93
N TRP A 70 -7.43 18.48 10.84
CA TRP A 70 -6.05 17.99 10.76
C TRP A 70 -5.05 19.15 10.91
N PRO A 71 -3.85 18.89 11.43
CA PRO A 71 -2.84 19.94 11.63
C PRO A 71 -2.13 20.36 10.33
N VAL A 72 -2.57 19.87 9.19
CA VAL A 72 -2.01 20.13 7.87
C VAL A 72 -3.12 20.33 6.84
N GLU A 73 -2.78 20.90 5.70
CA GLU A 73 -3.67 21.06 4.56
C GLU A 73 -4.22 19.73 4.02
N PRO A 74 -5.39 19.75 3.37
CA PRO A 74 -5.97 18.57 2.72
C PRO A 74 -4.98 17.87 1.81
N GLY A 75 -4.87 16.55 1.97
CA GLY A 75 -3.95 15.71 1.21
C GLY A 75 -2.49 15.76 1.61
N PHE A 76 -2.08 16.60 2.56
CA PHE A 76 -0.70 16.70 3.03
C PHE A 76 -0.37 15.62 4.06
N LEU A 77 0.88 15.13 3.99
CA LEU A 77 1.45 14.23 4.99
C LEU A 77 1.42 14.92 6.35
N SER A 78 0.95 14.20 7.37
CA SER A 78 0.95 14.73 8.74
C SER A 78 2.35 14.67 9.37
N PRO A 79 2.62 15.46 10.43
CA PRO A 79 3.87 15.35 11.19
C PRO A 79 4.09 13.94 11.75
N ARG A 80 3.02 13.25 12.16
CA ARG A 80 3.11 11.85 12.58
C ARG A 80 3.43 10.94 11.39
N GLY A 81 2.81 11.18 10.23
CA GLY A 81 3.12 10.44 9.00
C GLY A 81 4.59 10.57 8.64
N GLU A 82 5.19 11.75 8.77
CA GLU A 82 6.64 11.95 8.57
C GLU A 82 7.48 11.14 9.57
N GLU A 83 7.13 11.17 10.86
CA GLU A 83 7.83 10.41 11.90
C GLU A 83 7.77 8.90 11.62
N LEU A 84 6.60 8.36 11.29
CA LEU A 84 6.41 6.94 10.95
C LEU A 84 7.25 6.53 9.74
N MET A 85 7.35 7.39 8.72
CA MET A 85 8.18 7.10 7.56
C MET A 85 9.68 7.19 7.86
N ARG A 86 10.07 8.02 8.83
CA ARG A 86 11.46 8.02 9.33
C ARG A 86 11.80 6.72 10.06
N LEU A 87 10.87 6.15 10.82
CA LEU A 87 11.02 4.83 11.44
C LEU A 87 11.16 3.73 10.37
N MET A 88 10.35 3.76 9.30
CA MET A 88 10.52 2.85 8.17
C MET A 88 11.88 3.00 7.50
N GLY A 89 12.37 4.22 7.33
CA GLY A 89 13.72 4.48 6.82
C GLY A 89 14.81 3.89 7.72
N THR A 90 14.67 3.99 9.05
CA THR A 90 15.56 3.34 10.00
C THR A 90 15.56 1.82 9.81
N TYR A 91 14.39 1.21 9.60
CA TYR A 91 14.28 -0.21 9.30
C TYR A 91 14.96 -0.58 7.97
N TYR A 92 14.76 0.19 6.90
CA TYR A 92 15.44 -0.07 5.61
C TYR A 92 16.96 -0.02 5.73
N ARG A 93 17.49 0.92 6.53
CA ARG A 93 18.92 0.96 6.84
C ARG A 93 19.39 -0.34 7.49
N VAL A 94 18.68 -0.81 8.52
CA VAL A 94 19.02 -2.05 9.23
C VAL A 94 18.88 -3.27 8.31
N LEU A 95 17.80 -3.35 7.54
CA LEU A 95 17.52 -4.46 6.64
C LEU A 95 18.57 -4.57 5.52
N TYR A 96 18.73 -3.50 4.76
CA TYR A 96 19.60 -3.51 3.57
C TYR A 96 21.08 -3.33 3.92
N GLY A 97 21.39 -2.65 5.01
CA GLY A 97 22.73 -2.59 5.57
C GLY A 97 23.18 -3.95 6.11
N GLY A 98 22.34 -4.61 6.90
CA GLY A 98 22.63 -5.95 7.43
C GLY A 98 22.78 -7.03 6.35
N ARG A 99 22.19 -6.81 5.15
CA ARG A 99 22.35 -7.68 3.97
C ARG A 99 23.51 -7.26 3.04
N GLY A 100 24.23 -6.19 3.37
CA GLY A 100 25.38 -5.70 2.58
C GLY A 100 25.00 -4.99 1.27
N LEU A 101 23.73 -4.61 1.10
CA LEU A 101 23.31 -3.86 -0.09
C LEU A 101 23.76 -2.39 -0.03
N ILE A 102 23.66 -1.78 1.14
CA ILE A 102 24.04 -0.38 1.39
C ILE A 102 24.99 -0.27 2.58
N GLN A 103 25.67 0.85 2.70
CA GLN A 103 26.46 1.20 3.87
C GLN A 103 25.51 1.71 4.97
N ALA A 104 25.47 1.00 6.10
CA ALA A 104 24.53 1.33 7.19
C ALA A 104 25.01 2.52 8.05
N ASP A 105 26.34 2.70 8.17
CA ASP A 105 26.97 3.67 9.08
C ASP A 105 27.43 4.94 8.42
N ASP A 106 27.56 4.93 7.08
CA ASP A 106 28.05 6.03 6.26
C ASP A 106 26.97 6.59 5.33
N CYS A 107 27.27 7.75 4.75
CA CYS A 107 26.45 8.32 3.69
C CYS A 107 26.53 7.46 2.42
N PRO A 108 25.46 7.41 1.62
CA PRO A 108 25.46 6.59 0.43
C PRO A 108 26.52 7.07 -0.56
N THR A 109 27.26 6.15 -1.15
CA THR A 109 28.10 6.46 -2.30
C THR A 109 27.23 7.03 -3.41
N ALA A 110 27.68 8.14 -4.01
CA ALA A 110 26.91 8.83 -5.05
C ALA A 110 26.48 7.87 -6.16
N GLY A 111 25.19 7.85 -6.47
CA GLY A 111 24.58 7.00 -7.50
C GLY A 111 24.16 5.61 -7.06
N THR A 112 24.67 5.07 -5.93
CA THR A 112 24.30 3.72 -5.49
C THR A 112 22.92 3.64 -4.83
N VAL A 113 22.47 4.73 -4.21
CA VAL A 113 21.12 4.90 -3.70
C VAL A 113 20.44 6.02 -4.47
N ALA A 114 19.24 5.80 -4.94
CA ALA A 114 18.47 6.79 -5.66
C ALA A 114 17.01 6.77 -5.17
N ALA A 115 16.44 7.93 -4.92
CA ALA A 115 15.05 8.07 -4.52
C ALA A 115 14.31 8.99 -5.50
N TRP A 116 13.15 8.53 -5.99
CA TRP A 116 12.27 9.28 -6.88
C TRP A 116 10.86 9.32 -6.31
N THR A 117 10.31 10.51 -6.18
CA THR A 117 8.97 10.70 -5.63
C THR A 117 8.04 11.34 -6.64
N ASP A 118 6.76 11.06 -6.51
CA ASP A 118 5.75 11.85 -7.20
C ASP A 118 5.74 13.29 -6.67
N LEU A 119 5.02 14.17 -7.36
CA LEU A 119 5.01 15.62 -7.13
C LEU A 119 4.26 16.08 -5.90
N ASP A 120 3.34 15.28 -5.38
CA ASP A 120 2.55 15.64 -4.21
C ASP A 120 3.42 15.88 -2.97
N GLN A 121 3.03 16.84 -2.12
CA GLN A 121 3.73 17.11 -0.87
C GLN A 121 3.92 15.82 -0.05
N ARG A 122 2.86 15.03 0.11
CA ARG A 122 2.88 13.77 0.88
C ARG A 122 3.89 12.75 0.38
N THR A 123 4.11 12.64 -0.92
CA THR A 123 5.10 11.71 -1.49
C THR A 123 6.52 12.23 -1.32
N ARG A 124 6.74 13.52 -1.55
CA ARG A 124 8.06 14.15 -1.38
C ARG A 124 8.52 14.14 0.08
N VAL A 125 7.64 14.48 1.01
CA VAL A 125 7.97 14.45 2.45
C VAL A 125 8.16 13.02 2.94
N THR A 126 7.36 12.06 2.46
CA THR A 126 7.58 10.62 2.73
C THR A 126 8.98 10.18 2.28
N GLY A 127 9.38 10.50 1.06
CA GLY A 127 10.72 10.15 0.54
C GLY A 127 11.85 10.79 1.35
N ALA A 128 11.71 12.06 1.70
CA ALA A 128 12.65 12.77 2.55
C ALA A 128 12.77 12.13 3.95
N ALA A 129 11.64 11.77 4.56
CA ALA A 129 11.61 11.13 5.87
C ALA A 129 12.26 9.74 5.87
N ILE A 130 11.98 8.91 4.84
CA ILE A 130 12.63 7.61 4.66
C ILE A 130 14.15 7.78 4.57
N LEU A 131 14.62 8.66 3.69
CA LEU A 131 16.06 8.90 3.54
C LEU A 131 16.70 9.46 4.81
N ALA A 132 16.03 10.36 5.53
CA ALA A 132 16.51 10.88 6.82
C ALA A 132 16.59 9.79 7.89
N GLY A 133 15.69 8.80 7.88
CA GLY A 133 15.77 7.61 8.73
C GLY A 133 16.91 6.67 8.33
N MET A 134 17.13 6.50 7.03
CA MET A 134 18.22 5.67 6.50
C MET A 134 19.60 6.29 6.79
N TYR A 135 19.72 7.60 6.66
CA TYR A 135 21.00 8.33 6.70
C TYR A 135 20.91 9.57 7.61
N PRO A 136 20.71 9.38 8.92
CA PRO A 136 20.40 10.49 9.85
C PRO A 136 21.55 11.49 10.04
N ARG A 137 22.76 11.15 9.61
CA ARG A 137 23.96 12.01 9.71
C ARG A 137 24.39 12.63 8.39
N CYS A 138 23.62 12.41 7.31
CA CYS A 138 24.01 12.82 5.97
C CYS A 138 23.23 14.04 5.50
N ALA A 139 23.96 15.00 4.95
CA ALA A 139 23.38 16.10 4.18
C ALA A 139 23.24 15.69 2.69
N ASN A 140 22.45 16.42 1.92
CA ASN A 140 22.32 16.23 0.46
C ASN A 140 21.93 14.81 0.04
N LEU A 141 20.89 14.28 0.69
CA LEU A 141 20.35 12.96 0.38
C LEU A 141 19.81 12.90 -1.07
N PRO A 142 19.92 11.73 -1.74
CA PRO A 142 19.64 11.57 -3.17
C PRO A 142 18.14 11.51 -3.49
N LEU A 143 17.36 12.50 -3.06
CA LEU A 143 15.95 12.64 -3.35
C LEU A 143 15.75 13.49 -4.61
N ARG A 144 14.93 12.99 -5.54
CA ARG A 144 14.53 13.67 -6.78
C ARG A 144 13.04 13.48 -7.03
N ASN A 145 12.51 14.33 -7.90
CA ASN A 145 11.17 14.26 -8.47
C ASN A 145 11.19 14.96 -9.83
N GLN A 146 10.09 14.87 -10.57
CA GLN A 146 9.89 15.63 -11.80
C GLN A 146 10.18 17.12 -11.56
N ALA A 147 11.03 17.70 -12.40
CA ALA A 147 11.47 19.09 -12.23
C ALA A 147 10.35 20.11 -12.49
N ASN A 148 9.47 19.81 -13.46
CA ASN A 148 8.34 20.66 -13.77
C ASN A 148 7.10 20.22 -12.97
N PHE A 149 6.73 21.00 -11.97
CA PHE A 149 5.57 20.74 -11.10
C PHE A 149 4.20 20.91 -11.78
N THR A 150 4.17 21.49 -12.98
CA THR A 150 2.91 21.64 -13.74
C THR A 150 2.62 20.47 -14.66
N VAL A 151 3.57 19.55 -14.82
CA VAL A 151 3.46 18.35 -15.66
C VAL A 151 3.45 17.14 -14.75
N PRO A 152 2.40 16.30 -14.76
CA PRO A 152 2.36 15.06 -14.00
C PRO A 152 3.57 14.17 -14.29
N ASP A 153 4.09 13.50 -13.25
CA ASP A 153 5.21 12.58 -13.41
C ASP A 153 4.77 11.31 -14.16
N PRO A 154 5.33 11.02 -15.34
CA PRO A 154 4.91 9.87 -16.13
C PRO A 154 5.21 8.50 -15.48
N ILE A 155 6.02 8.45 -14.43
CA ILE A 155 6.28 7.22 -13.66
C ILE A 155 5.08 6.87 -12.78
N PHE A 156 4.49 7.87 -12.11
CA PHE A 156 3.39 7.66 -11.15
C PHE A 156 2.03 8.05 -11.72
N HIS A 157 1.98 9.06 -12.60
CA HIS A 157 0.78 9.61 -13.22
C HIS A 157 0.96 9.76 -14.74
N PRO A 158 1.11 8.63 -15.47
CA PRO A 158 1.23 8.70 -16.92
C PRO A 158 0.01 9.39 -17.54
N GLN A 159 0.25 10.23 -18.54
CA GLN A 159 -0.75 10.97 -19.25
C GLN A 159 -1.06 10.33 -20.61
N PRO A 160 -2.26 10.55 -21.18
CA PRO A 160 -2.59 10.05 -22.51
C PRO A 160 -1.58 10.50 -23.56
N THR A 161 -1.16 9.57 -24.40
CA THR A 161 -0.30 9.83 -25.57
C THR A 161 -0.89 9.15 -26.81
N ALA A 162 -0.34 9.42 -27.98
CA ALA A 162 -0.78 8.74 -29.21
C ALA A 162 -0.54 7.22 -29.13
N SER A 163 0.54 6.79 -28.45
CA SER A 163 0.87 5.37 -28.25
C SER A 163 0.15 4.72 -27.04
N CYS A 164 -0.31 5.53 -26.09
CA CYS A 164 -1.06 5.10 -24.90
C CYS A 164 -2.30 5.98 -24.71
N PRO A 165 -3.33 5.81 -25.55
CA PRO A 165 -4.54 6.64 -25.50
C PRO A 165 -5.44 6.19 -24.34
N MET A 166 -5.29 6.78 -23.16
CA MET A 166 -6.08 6.44 -21.98
C MET A 166 -7.56 6.82 -22.17
N ASN A 167 -8.31 5.93 -22.81
CA ASN A 167 -9.70 6.15 -23.17
C ASN A 167 -10.62 5.98 -21.96
N GLY A 168 -11.13 7.09 -21.41
CA GLY A 168 -12.02 7.07 -20.24
C GLY A 168 -13.30 6.27 -20.45
N ALA A 169 -13.92 6.33 -21.63
CA ALA A 169 -15.13 5.57 -21.93
C ALA A 169 -14.85 4.05 -21.98
N ALA A 170 -13.71 3.63 -22.54
CA ALA A 170 -13.31 2.23 -22.54
C ALA A 170 -12.99 1.74 -21.13
N ASN A 171 -12.31 2.55 -20.32
CA ASN A 171 -12.01 2.24 -18.92
C ASN A 171 -13.29 2.13 -18.07
N GLN A 172 -14.24 3.04 -18.27
CA GLN A 172 -15.57 2.98 -17.66
C GLN A 172 -16.32 1.68 -18.04
N ALA A 173 -16.32 1.34 -19.33
CA ALA A 173 -16.95 0.12 -19.82
C ALA A 173 -16.28 -1.14 -19.22
N ALA A 174 -14.96 -1.16 -19.10
CA ALA A 174 -14.22 -2.27 -18.50
C ALA A 174 -14.56 -2.45 -17.01
N VAL A 175 -14.69 -1.35 -16.25
CA VAL A 175 -15.14 -1.40 -14.85
C VAL A 175 -16.59 -1.87 -14.76
N MET A 176 -17.49 -1.38 -15.61
CA MET A 176 -18.88 -1.83 -15.64
C MET A 176 -19.00 -3.31 -16.01
N ALA A 177 -18.17 -3.82 -16.91
CA ALA A 177 -18.14 -5.24 -17.24
C ALA A 177 -17.76 -6.09 -16.01
N ARG A 178 -16.77 -5.66 -15.21
CA ARG A 178 -16.42 -6.33 -13.93
C ARG A 178 -17.55 -6.28 -12.90
N LEU A 179 -18.41 -5.27 -12.94
CA LEU A 179 -19.63 -5.17 -12.12
C LEU A 179 -20.79 -6.02 -12.65
N GLY A 180 -20.59 -6.76 -13.74
CA GLY A 180 -21.67 -7.51 -14.40
C GLY A 180 -22.72 -6.61 -15.08
N GLY A 181 -22.32 -5.43 -15.54
CA GLY A 181 -23.15 -4.46 -16.21
C GLY A 181 -24.01 -3.58 -15.28
N SER A 182 -24.04 -3.85 -13.99
CA SER A 182 -24.84 -3.05 -13.03
C SER A 182 -24.25 -3.07 -11.62
N PHE A 183 -24.65 -2.09 -10.80
CA PHE A 183 -24.29 -2.02 -9.38
C PHE A 183 -25.11 -2.97 -8.48
N ALA A 184 -26.14 -3.62 -9.01
CA ALA A 184 -27.11 -4.36 -8.19
C ALA A 184 -26.46 -5.46 -7.32
N SER A 185 -25.53 -6.23 -7.88
CA SER A 185 -24.80 -7.27 -7.13
C SER A 185 -23.86 -6.66 -6.10
N ALA A 186 -23.09 -5.65 -6.47
CA ALA A 186 -22.20 -4.96 -5.54
C ALA A 186 -22.96 -4.35 -4.35
N LEU A 187 -24.06 -3.66 -4.61
CA LEU A 187 -24.90 -3.07 -3.56
C LEU A 187 -25.50 -4.15 -2.62
N ARG A 188 -25.89 -5.31 -3.16
CA ARG A 188 -26.35 -6.42 -2.31
C ARG A 188 -25.21 -7.03 -1.50
N ASN A 189 -24.07 -7.28 -2.12
CA ASN A 189 -22.92 -7.90 -1.45
C ASN A 189 -22.34 -7.05 -0.31
N TYR A 190 -22.43 -5.72 -0.43
CA TYR A 190 -21.95 -4.77 0.57
C TYR A 190 -23.09 -4.10 1.37
N ALA A 191 -24.32 -4.64 1.34
CA ALA A 191 -25.45 -4.03 2.01
C ALA A 191 -25.24 -3.86 3.53
N SER A 192 -24.66 -4.85 4.19
CA SER A 192 -24.34 -4.79 5.62
C SER A 192 -23.33 -3.68 5.93
N GLN A 193 -22.24 -3.62 5.19
CA GLN A 193 -21.18 -2.61 5.36
C GLN A 193 -21.69 -1.20 5.03
N LEU A 194 -22.53 -1.06 4.00
CA LEU A 194 -23.18 0.22 3.68
C LEU A 194 -24.14 0.66 4.78
N THR A 195 -24.92 -0.26 5.36
CA THR A 195 -25.77 0.04 6.52
C THR A 195 -24.93 0.46 7.73
N MET A 196 -23.82 -0.24 7.99
CA MET A 196 -22.89 0.12 9.06
C MET A 196 -22.26 1.50 8.81
N MET A 197 -21.77 1.77 7.58
CA MET A 197 -21.24 3.08 7.20
C MET A 197 -22.27 4.18 7.38
N GLN A 198 -23.51 3.93 6.97
CA GLN A 198 -24.61 4.87 7.17
C GLN A 198 -24.85 5.17 8.65
N SER A 199 -24.79 4.17 9.53
CA SER A 199 -24.97 4.39 10.99
C SER A 199 -23.80 5.18 11.60
N VAL A 200 -22.59 5.03 11.07
CA VAL A 200 -21.39 5.79 11.49
C VAL A 200 -21.50 7.25 11.03
N LEU A 201 -21.85 7.48 9.77
CA LEU A 201 -21.92 8.83 9.19
C LEU A 201 -23.17 9.60 9.66
N CYS A 202 -24.29 8.90 9.85
CA CYS A 202 -25.63 9.44 9.98
C CYS A 202 -26.38 8.81 11.17
N PRO A 203 -25.89 9.00 12.41
CA PRO A 203 -26.53 8.43 13.58
C PRO A 203 -27.97 8.97 13.76
N ALA A 204 -28.79 8.21 14.49
CA ALA A 204 -30.19 8.56 14.81
C ALA A 204 -31.07 8.85 13.57
N GLY A 205 -30.73 8.24 12.42
CA GLY A 205 -31.52 8.41 11.20
C GLY A 205 -31.37 9.78 10.54
N ALA A 206 -30.30 10.52 10.82
CA ALA A 206 -30.03 11.78 10.14
C ALA A 206 -30.01 11.57 8.61
N THR A 207 -30.71 12.41 7.86
CA THR A 207 -30.83 12.33 6.41
C THR A 207 -29.91 13.33 5.69
N LYS A 208 -29.41 14.34 6.43
CA LYS A 208 -28.54 15.39 5.90
C LYS A 208 -27.25 15.48 6.69
N GLY A 209 -26.17 15.75 5.98
CA GLY A 209 -24.90 16.15 6.58
C GLY A 209 -24.95 17.58 7.11
N VAL A 210 -24.03 17.95 7.99
CA VAL A 210 -23.94 19.31 8.55
C VAL A 210 -23.67 20.37 7.46
N GLY A 211 -23.06 19.98 6.34
CA GLY A 211 -22.89 20.80 5.15
C GLY A 211 -24.06 20.75 4.15
N GLY A 212 -25.21 20.12 4.53
CA GLY A 212 -26.48 20.17 3.80
C GLY A 212 -26.66 19.15 2.67
N GLY A 213 -25.70 18.31 2.36
CA GLY A 213 -25.81 17.22 1.38
C GLY A 213 -26.61 16.03 1.93
N SER A 214 -26.89 15.04 1.08
CA SER A 214 -27.49 13.77 1.49
C SER A 214 -26.49 12.97 2.33
N CYS A 215 -26.87 12.64 3.56
CA CYS A 215 -25.99 11.95 4.49
C CYS A 215 -25.57 10.58 3.94
N GLY A 216 -24.25 10.30 3.89
CA GLY A 216 -23.71 9.07 3.31
C GLY A 216 -23.94 8.88 1.81
N GLU A 217 -24.31 9.94 1.08
CA GLU A 217 -24.82 9.88 -0.31
C GLU A 217 -26.02 8.93 -0.48
N ALA A 218 -26.80 8.72 0.59
CA ALA A 218 -28.02 7.91 0.52
C ALA A 218 -28.99 8.46 -0.55
N GLY A 219 -29.51 7.57 -1.39
CA GLY A 219 -30.39 7.95 -2.51
C GLY A 219 -29.66 8.50 -3.75
N VAL A 220 -28.34 8.72 -3.71
CA VAL A 220 -27.56 9.06 -4.90
C VAL A 220 -27.35 7.80 -5.76
N ALA A 221 -27.67 7.88 -7.04
CA ALA A 221 -27.50 6.77 -7.96
C ALA A 221 -26.00 6.41 -8.11
N SER A 222 -25.67 5.13 -7.96
CA SER A 222 -24.31 4.65 -8.19
C SER A 222 -23.94 4.74 -9.67
N SER A 223 -22.77 5.27 -9.98
CA SER A 223 -22.25 5.39 -11.35
C SER A 223 -20.73 5.27 -11.38
N VAL A 224 -20.21 4.83 -12.53
CA VAL A 224 -18.80 4.91 -12.86
C VAL A 224 -18.58 6.17 -13.69
N VAL A 225 -17.63 7.00 -13.30
CA VAL A 225 -17.29 8.24 -13.99
C VAL A 225 -15.83 8.18 -14.40
N ALA A 226 -15.53 8.56 -15.63
CA ALA A 226 -14.17 8.69 -16.12
C ALA A 226 -13.81 10.15 -16.36
N ASP A 227 -12.58 10.53 -16.00
CA ASP A 227 -12.01 11.83 -16.31
C ASP A 227 -11.36 11.82 -17.71
N ALA A 228 -11.00 13.00 -18.21
CA ALA A 228 -10.40 13.16 -19.55
C ALA A 228 -9.06 12.42 -19.71
N ASP A 229 -8.32 12.26 -18.63
CA ASP A 229 -7.05 11.50 -18.55
C ASP A 229 -7.24 9.99 -18.31
N GLY A 230 -8.49 9.50 -18.41
CA GLY A 230 -8.82 8.09 -18.25
C GLY A 230 -8.93 7.59 -16.79
N TRP A 231 -8.82 8.45 -15.77
CA TRP A 231 -9.13 8.07 -14.40
C TRP A 231 -10.60 7.69 -14.23
N VAL A 232 -10.82 6.63 -13.48
CA VAL A 232 -12.17 6.11 -13.21
C VAL A 232 -12.47 6.20 -11.72
N ARG A 233 -13.67 6.70 -11.40
CA ARG A 233 -14.18 6.83 -10.03
C ARG A 233 -15.58 6.26 -9.93
N LEU A 234 -15.92 5.76 -8.74
CA LEU A 234 -17.30 5.43 -8.38
C LEU A 234 -17.94 6.63 -7.68
N ARG A 235 -19.19 6.95 -8.05
CA ARG A 235 -20.06 7.87 -7.35
C ARG A 235 -21.19 7.11 -6.65
N GLY A 236 -21.86 7.75 -5.72
CA GLY A 236 -22.91 7.18 -4.91
C GLY A 236 -22.38 6.46 -3.67
N PRO A 237 -23.23 5.68 -2.97
CA PRO A 237 -22.92 5.17 -1.63
C PRO A 237 -21.62 4.38 -1.52
N LEU A 238 -21.29 3.54 -2.51
CA LEU A 238 -20.01 2.77 -2.52
C LEU A 238 -18.81 3.69 -2.65
N GLY A 239 -18.87 4.71 -3.51
CA GLY A 239 -17.76 5.66 -3.72
C GLY A 239 -17.50 6.50 -2.47
N TYR A 240 -18.56 7.03 -1.85
CA TYR A 240 -18.42 7.82 -0.63
C TYR A 240 -18.00 6.96 0.57
N ALA A 241 -18.59 5.78 0.73
CA ALA A 241 -18.21 4.85 1.80
C ALA A 241 -16.72 4.44 1.69
N SER A 242 -16.22 4.24 0.47
CA SER A 242 -14.79 4.00 0.23
C SER A 242 -13.91 5.14 0.73
N THR A 243 -14.28 6.39 0.41
CA THR A 243 -13.56 7.59 0.87
C THR A 243 -13.61 7.73 2.38
N ALA A 244 -14.79 7.53 2.99
CA ALA A 244 -14.94 7.62 4.44
C ALA A 244 -14.13 6.55 5.18
N ALA A 245 -14.15 5.30 4.71
CA ALA A 245 -13.38 4.21 5.30
C ALA A 245 -11.87 4.48 5.26
N GLU A 246 -11.33 4.99 4.13
CA GLU A 246 -9.92 5.38 4.06
C GLU A 246 -9.59 6.52 5.04
N ASN A 247 -10.47 7.51 5.18
CA ASN A 247 -10.26 8.59 6.14
C ASN A 247 -10.27 8.07 7.59
N PHE A 248 -11.11 7.10 7.94
CA PHE A 248 -11.09 6.47 9.26
C PHE A 248 -9.80 5.66 9.49
N LEU A 249 -9.30 4.99 8.47
CA LEU A 249 -7.97 4.35 8.51
C LEU A 249 -6.88 5.38 8.80
N MET A 250 -6.88 6.53 8.10
CA MET A 250 -5.91 7.60 8.31
C MET A 250 -6.00 8.19 9.72
N GLN A 251 -7.21 8.40 10.25
CA GLN A 251 -7.43 8.85 11.64
C GLN A 251 -6.84 7.85 12.65
N SER A 252 -7.07 6.55 12.42
CA SER A 252 -6.52 5.50 13.27
C SER A 252 -4.99 5.47 13.20
N ALA A 253 -4.40 5.51 12.01
CA ALA A 253 -2.95 5.53 11.80
C ALA A 253 -2.29 6.82 12.30
N GLU A 254 -3.00 7.97 12.24
CA GLU A 254 -2.57 9.23 12.89
C GLU A 254 -2.49 9.09 14.41
N GLY A 255 -3.10 8.06 14.97
CA GLY A 255 -3.14 7.87 16.42
C GLY A 255 -4.14 8.78 17.12
N MET A 256 -5.16 9.26 16.42
CA MET A 256 -6.24 9.98 17.07
C MET A 256 -6.83 9.14 18.22
N PRO A 257 -7.29 9.76 19.31
CA PRO A 257 -8.00 9.06 20.37
C PRO A 257 -9.13 8.20 19.80
N LYS A 258 -9.37 7.02 20.37
CA LYS A 258 -10.38 6.07 19.84
C LYS A 258 -11.79 6.67 19.76
N ASP A 259 -12.12 7.57 20.68
CA ASP A 259 -13.38 8.32 20.71
C ASP A 259 -13.48 9.41 19.61
N GLN A 260 -12.39 9.72 18.94
CA GLN A 260 -12.35 10.66 17.82
C GLN A 260 -12.29 9.94 16.46
N VAL A 261 -11.77 8.72 16.39
CA VAL A 261 -11.78 7.93 15.14
C VAL A 261 -13.22 7.63 14.77
N ALA A 262 -13.66 8.13 13.61
CA ALA A 262 -15.08 8.02 13.19
C ALA A 262 -16.05 8.47 14.31
N TRP A 263 -15.70 9.51 15.04
CA TRP A 263 -16.46 10.07 16.19
C TRP A 263 -16.72 9.05 17.31
N GLY A 264 -15.82 8.09 17.51
CA GLY A 264 -15.98 7.03 18.50
C GLY A 264 -17.03 5.95 18.14
N ARG A 265 -17.52 5.94 16.91
CA ARG A 265 -18.59 5.01 16.45
C ARG A 265 -18.04 3.70 15.88
N ILE A 266 -16.72 3.58 15.79
CA ILE A 266 -16.01 2.35 15.41
C ILE A 266 -15.30 1.82 16.66
N ALA A 267 -15.92 0.83 17.32
CA ALA A 267 -15.44 0.32 18.61
C ALA A 267 -14.18 -0.54 18.49
N HIS A 268 -14.02 -1.26 17.38
CA HIS A 268 -12.98 -2.29 17.19
C HIS A 268 -12.34 -2.21 15.80
N ASP A 269 -11.09 -2.63 15.72
CA ASP A 269 -10.35 -2.72 14.44
C ASP A 269 -11.05 -3.65 13.42
N ALA A 270 -11.74 -4.69 13.90
CA ALA A 270 -12.56 -5.56 13.05
C ALA A 270 -13.66 -4.78 12.31
N THR A 271 -14.36 -3.85 13.01
CA THR A 271 -15.37 -2.98 12.40
C THR A 271 -14.76 -2.04 11.36
N LEU A 272 -13.57 -1.51 11.64
CA LEU A 272 -12.82 -0.71 10.66
C LEU A 272 -12.51 -1.54 9.41
N ASN A 273 -12.04 -2.78 9.57
CA ASN A 273 -11.75 -3.68 8.45
C ASN A 273 -13.00 -4.04 7.63
N GLU A 274 -14.14 -4.22 8.27
CA GLU A 274 -15.41 -4.42 7.54
C GLU A 274 -15.75 -3.21 6.66
N LEU A 275 -15.59 -2.00 7.16
CA LEU A 275 -15.79 -0.78 6.37
C LEU A 275 -14.73 -0.62 5.26
N LEU A 276 -13.47 -0.94 5.56
CA LEU A 276 -12.37 -0.93 4.60
C LEU A 276 -12.56 -1.95 3.48
N SER A 277 -13.38 -2.99 3.66
CA SER A 277 -13.71 -3.92 2.58
C SER A 277 -14.38 -3.24 1.39
N ILE A 278 -15.16 -2.17 1.62
CA ILE A 278 -15.74 -1.34 0.55
C ILE A 278 -14.60 -0.57 -0.16
N HIS A 279 -13.68 0.00 0.60
CA HIS A 279 -12.54 0.71 0.03
C HIS A 279 -11.71 -0.22 -0.83
N GLN A 280 -11.37 -1.40 -0.33
CA GLN A 280 -10.62 -2.41 -1.07
C GLN A 280 -11.35 -2.84 -2.36
N PHE A 281 -12.65 -3.04 -2.31
CA PHE A 281 -13.46 -3.35 -3.48
C PHE A 281 -13.42 -2.23 -4.54
N VAL A 282 -13.57 -0.98 -4.11
CA VAL A 282 -13.52 0.18 -5.02
C VAL A 282 -12.13 0.31 -5.64
N GLN A 283 -11.06 0.14 -4.85
CA GLN A 283 -9.69 0.16 -5.37
C GLN A 283 -9.44 -1.00 -6.35
N ASP A 284 -9.94 -2.19 -6.04
CA ASP A 284 -9.83 -3.34 -6.94
C ASP A 284 -10.51 -3.08 -8.30
N LEU A 285 -11.70 -2.51 -8.30
CA LEU A 285 -12.40 -2.14 -9.52
C LEU A 285 -11.70 -1.04 -10.31
N THR A 286 -11.26 0.03 -9.65
CA THR A 286 -10.78 1.24 -10.33
C THR A 286 -9.30 1.21 -10.66
N GLN A 287 -8.49 0.42 -9.93
CA GLN A 287 -7.05 0.36 -10.11
C GLN A 287 -6.54 -0.98 -10.67
N LYS A 288 -7.25 -2.11 -10.38
CA LYS A 288 -6.82 -3.42 -10.83
C LYS A 288 -7.55 -3.93 -12.07
N THR A 289 -8.46 -3.16 -12.65
CA THR A 289 -9.04 -3.49 -13.95
C THR A 289 -7.94 -3.45 -15.02
N LYS A 290 -7.72 -4.59 -15.72
CA LYS A 290 -6.54 -4.85 -16.55
C LYS A 290 -6.14 -3.69 -17.48
N PRO A 291 -7.01 -3.12 -18.33
CA PRO A 291 -6.62 -2.01 -19.20
C PRO A 291 -6.17 -0.79 -18.40
N ILE A 292 -6.79 -0.50 -17.25
CA ILE A 292 -6.40 0.61 -16.39
C ILE A 292 -5.03 0.36 -15.78
N ALA A 293 -4.81 -0.85 -15.23
CA ALA A 293 -3.52 -1.24 -14.66
C ALA A 293 -2.39 -1.19 -15.69
N GLN A 294 -2.66 -1.62 -16.93
CA GLN A 294 -1.69 -1.53 -18.03
C GLN A 294 -1.37 -0.07 -18.39
N GLN A 295 -2.37 0.76 -18.59
CA GLN A 295 -2.16 2.18 -18.91
C GLN A 295 -1.37 2.92 -17.83
N ARG A 296 -1.62 2.60 -16.54
CA ARG A 296 -1.07 3.35 -15.41
C ARG A 296 0.15 2.72 -14.75
N GLY A 297 0.34 1.41 -14.89
CA GLY A 297 1.42 0.68 -14.22
C GLY A 297 2.58 0.31 -15.14
N SER A 298 2.41 0.29 -16.46
CA SER A 298 3.42 -0.23 -17.39
C SER A 298 4.74 0.51 -17.32
N ASN A 299 4.70 1.85 -17.28
CA ASN A 299 5.90 2.67 -17.20
C ASN A 299 6.69 2.42 -15.91
N LEU A 300 5.97 2.41 -14.77
CA LEU A 300 6.55 2.15 -13.45
C LEU A 300 7.14 0.73 -13.36
N LEU A 301 6.41 -0.29 -13.85
CA LEU A 301 6.89 -1.68 -13.81
C LEU A 301 8.12 -1.88 -14.71
N SER A 302 8.17 -1.22 -15.88
CA SER A 302 9.35 -1.22 -16.74
C SER A 302 10.56 -0.60 -16.07
N LEU A 303 10.39 0.51 -15.35
CA LEU A 303 11.47 1.13 -14.57
C LEU A 303 11.99 0.19 -13.48
N VAL A 304 11.11 -0.53 -12.78
CA VAL A 304 11.51 -1.56 -11.80
C VAL A 304 12.40 -2.61 -12.46
N GLY A 305 11.99 -3.13 -13.63
CA GLY A 305 12.78 -4.09 -14.41
C GLY A 305 14.16 -3.54 -14.79
N ALA A 306 14.21 -2.32 -15.31
CA ALA A 306 15.46 -1.68 -15.73
C ALA A 306 16.45 -1.46 -14.57
N ILE A 307 15.96 -1.06 -13.39
CA ILE A 307 16.81 -0.92 -12.20
C ILE A 307 17.38 -2.29 -11.78
N LEU A 308 16.55 -3.32 -11.76
CA LEU A 308 17.00 -4.66 -11.37
C LEU A 308 18.03 -5.24 -12.33
N VAL A 309 17.91 -5.01 -13.64
CA VAL A 309 18.85 -5.58 -14.64
C VAL A 309 20.21 -4.89 -14.61
N ASN A 310 20.22 -3.59 -14.75
CA ASN A 310 21.43 -2.83 -15.02
C ASN A 310 21.71 -1.67 -14.05
N GLY A 311 20.86 -1.50 -13.02
CA GLY A 311 20.95 -0.36 -12.11
C GLY A 311 20.62 0.96 -12.82
N HIS A 312 19.61 0.95 -13.70
CA HIS A 312 19.14 2.14 -14.41
C HIS A 312 18.89 3.30 -13.45
N SER A 313 19.31 4.47 -13.83
CA SER A 313 19.14 5.68 -13.02
C SER A 313 17.83 6.38 -13.35
N PHE A 314 17.31 7.13 -12.39
CA PHE A 314 16.12 7.96 -12.61
C PHE A 314 16.39 9.15 -13.55
N PRO A 315 15.36 9.71 -14.21
CA PRO A 315 15.51 10.91 -15.02
C PRO A 315 16.15 12.05 -14.21
N GLY A 316 17.13 12.74 -14.79
CA GLY A 316 17.83 13.85 -14.11
C GLY A 316 18.74 13.45 -12.95
N HIS A 317 18.90 12.17 -12.66
CA HIS A 317 19.94 11.69 -11.76
C HIS A 317 21.30 11.84 -12.47
N ALA A 318 22.23 12.57 -11.87
CA ALA A 318 23.56 12.76 -12.49
C ALA A 318 24.15 11.39 -12.82
N ALA A 319 24.67 11.26 -14.04
CA ALA A 319 25.42 10.07 -14.44
C ALA A 319 26.72 10.00 -13.60
N THR A 320 26.63 9.36 -12.44
CA THR A 320 27.79 9.17 -11.54
C THR A 320 28.70 8.04 -12.02
N GLY A 321 28.29 7.34 -13.08
CA GLY A 321 28.96 6.12 -13.54
C GLY A 321 28.72 4.90 -12.65
N GLN A 322 28.02 5.07 -11.53
CA GLN A 322 27.67 3.98 -10.62
C GLN A 322 26.23 3.50 -10.85
N PRO A 323 26.00 2.18 -10.94
CA PRO A 323 24.65 1.64 -11.06
C PRO A 323 23.89 1.80 -9.73
N VAL A 324 22.59 2.08 -9.82
CA VAL A 324 21.70 2.09 -8.65
C VAL A 324 21.63 0.69 -8.05
N ARG A 325 21.94 0.59 -6.77
CA ARG A 325 21.78 -0.64 -5.97
C ARG A 325 20.47 -0.65 -5.20
N LEU A 326 20.06 0.49 -4.65
CA LEU A 326 18.78 0.67 -3.98
C LEU A 326 18.00 1.81 -4.63
N GLY A 327 16.92 1.47 -5.31
CA GLY A 327 15.94 2.41 -5.84
C GLY A 327 14.75 2.56 -4.90
N LEU A 328 14.48 3.78 -4.42
CA LEU A 328 13.30 4.11 -3.63
C LEU A 328 12.32 4.87 -4.52
N LEU A 329 11.14 4.32 -4.72
CA LEU A 329 10.05 4.92 -5.48
C LEU A 329 8.93 5.28 -4.51
N VAL A 330 8.50 6.53 -4.44
CA VAL A 330 7.46 6.96 -3.50
C VAL A 330 6.28 7.54 -4.27
N GLY A 331 5.20 6.80 -4.29
CA GLY A 331 3.95 7.15 -4.97
C GLY A 331 2.73 6.93 -4.08
N HIS A 332 1.71 6.37 -4.67
CA HIS A 332 0.37 6.26 -4.12
C HIS A 332 -0.10 4.81 -4.02
N GLN A 333 -1.21 4.60 -3.32
CA GLN A 333 -1.91 3.32 -3.26
C GLN A 333 -2.22 2.76 -4.66
N SER A 334 -2.65 3.63 -5.59
CA SER A 334 -2.96 3.26 -6.97
C SER A 334 -1.77 2.63 -7.69
N ASN A 335 -0.56 3.17 -7.50
CA ASN A 335 0.66 2.64 -8.13
C ASN A 335 0.95 1.20 -7.66
N ILE A 336 0.83 0.94 -6.34
CA ILE A 336 1.00 -0.42 -5.79
C ILE A 336 -0.09 -1.36 -6.34
N HIS A 337 -1.36 -0.91 -6.40
CA HIS A 337 -2.44 -1.72 -6.94
C HIS A 337 -2.31 -2.00 -8.44
N ASN A 338 -1.84 -1.03 -9.24
CA ASN A 338 -1.58 -1.25 -10.66
C ASN A 338 -0.48 -2.32 -10.85
N ILE A 339 0.64 -2.22 -10.12
CA ILE A 339 1.70 -3.23 -10.18
C ILE A 339 1.19 -4.60 -9.69
N ALA A 340 0.41 -4.63 -8.60
CA ALA A 340 -0.19 -5.87 -8.11
C ALA A 340 -1.10 -6.52 -9.14
N ALA A 341 -1.88 -5.73 -9.89
CA ALA A 341 -2.74 -6.25 -10.95
C ALA A 341 -1.95 -6.79 -12.17
N LEU A 342 -0.87 -6.10 -12.56
CA LEU A 342 -0.01 -6.51 -13.67
C LEU A 342 0.70 -7.84 -13.41
N LEU A 343 1.07 -8.11 -12.17
CA LEU A 343 1.83 -9.28 -11.75
C LEU A 343 1.00 -10.31 -10.97
N ASP A 344 -0.31 -10.08 -10.83
CA ASP A 344 -1.26 -10.92 -10.06
C ASP A 344 -0.79 -11.16 -8.60
N LEU A 345 -0.38 -10.07 -7.93
CA LEU A 345 0.18 -10.14 -6.58
C LEU A 345 -0.89 -10.02 -5.50
N THR A 346 -0.68 -10.78 -4.42
CA THR A 346 -1.43 -10.64 -3.18
C THR A 346 -0.52 -10.81 -1.97
N TRP A 347 -0.89 -10.19 -0.87
CA TRP A 347 -0.20 -10.28 0.43
C TRP A 347 -1.18 -10.10 1.57
N GLN A 348 -0.76 -10.45 2.78
CA GLN A 348 -1.54 -10.26 4.00
C GLN A 348 -0.61 -9.80 5.12
N ILE A 349 -0.82 -8.59 5.62
CA ILE A 349 -0.17 -8.07 6.81
C ILE A 349 -1.16 -8.15 7.99
N PRO A 350 -0.73 -8.55 9.19
CA PRO A 350 -1.60 -8.60 10.34
C PRO A 350 -2.35 -7.27 10.59
N GLY A 351 -3.65 -7.36 10.81
CA GLY A 351 -4.50 -6.19 11.04
C GLY A 351 -5.03 -5.47 9.79
N TYR A 352 -4.53 -5.81 8.59
CA TYR A 352 -5.01 -5.26 7.32
C TYR A 352 -5.76 -6.31 6.49
N LEU A 353 -6.51 -5.84 5.50
CA LEU A 353 -7.17 -6.70 4.53
C LEU A 353 -6.17 -7.32 3.54
N PRO A 354 -6.51 -8.44 2.87
CA PRO A 354 -5.68 -9.01 1.81
C PRO A 354 -5.40 -8.00 0.71
N ALA A 355 -4.14 -7.95 0.25
CA ALA A 355 -3.66 -7.05 -0.80
C ALA A 355 -3.93 -5.54 -0.53
N GLU A 356 -4.08 -5.16 0.73
CA GLU A 356 -4.22 -3.75 1.10
C GLU A 356 -2.89 -3.02 0.97
N ALA A 357 -2.89 -1.92 0.23
CA ALA A 357 -1.75 -1.02 0.17
C ALA A 357 -1.84 -0.02 1.33
N SER A 358 -1.42 -0.46 2.53
CA SER A 358 -1.49 0.31 3.79
C SER A 358 -0.70 1.62 3.73
N PRO A 359 -1.04 2.66 4.53
CA PRO A 359 -0.28 3.90 4.61
C PRO A 359 1.20 3.62 4.93
N GLY A 360 2.12 4.19 4.14
CA GLY A 360 3.56 3.95 4.29
C GLY A 360 4.03 2.52 3.95
N GLY A 361 3.12 1.64 3.52
CA GLY A 361 3.46 0.29 3.08
C GLY A 361 4.25 0.29 1.77
N ALA A 362 5.03 -0.76 1.54
CA ALA A 362 5.94 -0.85 0.41
C ALA A 362 6.00 -2.25 -0.21
N LEU A 363 5.95 -2.30 -1.53
CA LEU A 363 6.26 -3.49 -2.33
C LEU A 363 7.74 -3.43 -2.72
N ALA A 364 8.52 -4.40 -2.26
CA ALA A 364 9.95 -4.51 -2.54
C ALA A 364 10.22 -5.62 -3.56
N PHE A 365 11.12 -5.34 -4.50
CA PHE A 365 11.70 -6.27 -5.47
C PHE A 365 13.18 -6.40 -5.14
N GLU A 366 13.61 -7.56 -4.67
CA GLU A 366 14.96 -7.82 -4.18
C GLU A 366 15.66 -8.78 -5.14
N GLN A 367 16.76 -8.34 -5.79
CA GLN A 367 17.57 -9.15 -6.68
C GLN A 367 18.74 -9.74 -5.90
N PHE A 368 18.90 -11.03 -6.05
CA PHE A 368 20.01 -11.80 -5.46
C PHE A 368 20.87 -12.45 -6.54
N LEU A 369 22.17 -12.52 -6.28
CA LEU A 369 23.13 -13.33 -7.00
C LEU A 369 23.38 -14.62 -6.22
N ASP A 370 23.18 -15.76 -6.82
CA ASP A 370 23.72 -17.03 -6.34
C ASP A 370 25.21 -17.08 -6.75
N VAL A 371 26.08 -16.94 -5.76
CA VAL A 371 27.54 -16.86 -5.98
C VAL A 371 28.10 -18.14 -6.60
N SER A 372 27.49 -19.29 -6.31
CA SER A 372 27.96 -20.58 -6.80
C SER A 372 27.68 -20.80 -8.28
N THR A 373 26.55 -20.28 -8.78
CA THR A 373 26.11 -20.50 -10.18
C THR A 373 26.25 -19.26 -11.06
N GLY A 374 26.43 -18.07 -10.45
CA GLY A 374 26.40 -16.78 -11.16
C GLY A 374 24.99 -16.36 -11.60
N ARG A 375 23.95 -17.11 -11.26
CA ARG A 375 22.57 -16.84 -11.63
C ARG A 375 21.93 -15.79 -10.71
N ARG A 376 20.99 -15.03 -11.26
CA ARG A 376 20.26 -13.97 -10.55
C ARG A 376 18.79 -14.33 -10.38
N TYR A 377 18.24 -13.95 -9.23
CA TYR A 377 16.87 -14.25 -8.83
C TYR A 377 16.21 -13.02 -8.24
N VAL A 378 14.90 -12.90 -8.40
CA VAL A 378 14.09 -11.80 -7.83
C VAL A 378 13.11 -12.37 -6.83
N ARG A 379 13.12 -11.83 -5.61
CA ARG A 379 12.15 -12.13 -4.56
C ARG A 379 11.34 -10.86 -4.28
N LEU A 380 10.04 -11.04 -4.06
CA LEU A 380 9.13 -9.96 -3.73
C LEU A 380 8.75 -10.03 -2.26
N ALA A 381 8.64 -8.87 -1.63
CA ALA A 381 8.16 -8.75 -0.25
C ALA A 381 7.29 -7.49 -0.11
N TYR A 382 6.31 -7.54 0.80
CA TYR A 382 5.55 -6.37 1.21
C TYR A 382 5.85 -6.06 2.67
N TYR A 383 6.15 -4.80 2.96
CA TYR A 383 6.48 -4.28 4.28
C TYR A 383 5.48 -3.20 4.67
N ALA A 384 4.96 -3.26 5.90
CA ALA A 384 4.10 -2.21 6.42
C ALA A 384 4.08 -2.21 7.95
N GLN A 385 4.10 -1.05 8.56
CA GLN A 385 3.76 -0.93 9.98
C GLN A 385 2.29 -1.34 10.18
N THR A 386 2.01 -2.14 11.19
CA THR A 386 0.64 -2.41 11.64
C THR A 386 0.02 -1.15 12.24
N LEU A 387 -1.31 -1.08 12.32
CA LEU A 387 -1.98 0.07 12.95
C LEU A 387 -1.54 0.27 14.40
N ASP A 388 -1.31 -0.82 15.15
CA ASP A 388 -0.83 -0.76 16.52
C ASP A 388 0.59 -0.17 16.59
N GLU A 389 1.51 -0.60 15.71
CA GLU A 389 2.86 -0.02 15.62
C GLU A 389 2.82 1.47 15.27
N MET A 390 1.95 1.88 14.32
CA MET A 390 1.77 3.29 13.97
C MET A 390 1.23 4.08 15.16
N ARG A 391 0.21 3.58 15.85
CA ARG A 391 -0.41 4.25 17.00
C ARG A 391 0.56 4.43 18.16
N ARG A 392 1.43 3.45 18.42
CA ARG A 392 2.46 3.50 19.46
C ARG A 392 3.75 4.18 19.03
N ARG A 393 3.90 4.53 17.72
CA ARG A 393 5.19 4.94 17.13
C ARG A 393 6.30 3.96 17.48
N ALA A 394 6.01 2.67 17.33
CA ALA A 394 6.92 1.60 17.72
C ALA A 394 8.28 1.77 17.01
N PRO A 395 9.40 1.79 17.73
CA PRO A 395 10.71 1.73 17.11
C PRO A 395 10.85 0.46 16.27
N LEU A 396 11.38 0.60 15.07
CA LEU A 396 11.60 -0.52 14.16
C LEU A 396 13.07 -0.91 14.16
N SER A 397 13.33 -2.20 14.23
CA SER A 397 14.68 -2.76 14.26
C SER A 397 14.75 -4.12 13.57
N TYR A 398 15.91 -4.73 13.54
CA TYR A 398 16.06 -6.11 13.04
C TYR A 398 15.31 -7.13 13.93
N ARG A 399 15.20 -6.87 15.24
CA ARG A 399 14.51 -7.75 16.20
C ARG A 399 13.01 -7.48 16.26
N ASP A 400 12.61 -6.25 15.98
CA ASP A 400 11.23 -5.79 15.97
C ASP A 400 10.95 -5.16 14.58
N PRO A 401 10.84 -6.00 13.52
CA PRO A 401 10.57 -5.52 12.17
C PRO A 401 9.10 -5.07 12.05
N PRO A 402 8.76 -4.23 11.07
CA PRO A 402 7.37 -3.98 10.72
C PRO A 402 6.71 -5.26 10.23
N GLY A 403 5.39 -5.27 10.14
CA GLY A 403 4.68 -6.34 9.47
C GLY A 403 5.28 -6.60 8.09
N MET A 404 5.52 -7.88 7.77
CA MET A 404 6.17 -8.29 6.54
C MET A 404 5.54 -9.56 5.98
N LYS A 405 5.42 -9.63 4.65
CA LYS A 405 5.00 -10.82 3.93
C LYS A 405 5.85 -11.00 2.67
N GLN A 406 6.40 -12.18 2.49
CA GLN A 406 6.89 -12.59 1.17
C GLN A 406 5.71 -12.66 0.21
N VAL A 407 5.87 -12.07 -0.97
CA VAL A 407 4.83 -11.99 -1.99
C VAL A 407 5.14 -13.01 -3.09
N ALA A 408 4.21 -13.94 -3.30
CA ALA A 408 4.34 -14.91 -4.38
C ALA A 408 4.16 -14.20 -5.73
N LEU A 409 4.91 -14.64 -6.74
CA LEU A 409 4.72 -14.26 -8.14
C LEU A 409 4.12 -15.47 -8.88
N PRO A 410 2.79 -15.53 -9.07
CA PRO A 410 2.11 -16.74 -9.57
C PRO A 410 2.63 -17.19 -10.93
N ALA A 411 2.90 -16.23 -11.83
CA ALA A 411 3.42 -16.53 -13.17
C ALA A 411 4.83 -17.16 -13.18
N CYS A 412 5.55 -17.15 -12.04
CA CYS A 412 6.86 -17.75 -11.87
C CYS A 412 6.84 -19.05 -11.03
N ALA A 413 5.67 -19.51 -10.60
CA ALA A 413 5.54 -20.60 -9.61
C ALA A 413 6.28 -21.89 -10.00
N ALA A 414 6.36 -22.21 -11.30
CA ALA A 414 7.06 -23.40 -11.81
C ALA A 414 8.60 -23.26 -11.81
N ASP A 415 9.13 -22.04 -11.76
CA ASP A 415 10.55 -21.75 -11.94
C ASP A 415 11.26 -21.36 -10.63
N LEU A 416 10.54 -21.33 -9.49
CA LEU A 416 11.07 -20.81 -8.23
C LEU A 416 12.26 -21.61 -7.70
N VAL A 417 13.29 -20.90 -7.25
CA VAL A 417 14.43 -21.45 -6.52
C VAL A 417 14.57 -20.67 -5.20
N ASN A 418 14.52 -21.35 -4.07
CA ASN A 418 14.50 -20.72 -2.74
C ASN A 418 13.45 -19.58 -2.64
N ASP A 419 12.25 -19.84 -3.16
CA ASP A 419 11.13 -18.90 -3.20
C ASP A 419 11.41 -17.59 -3.97
N ALA A 420 12.40 -17.59 -4.86
CA ALA A 420 12.71 -16.46 -5.74
C ALA A 420 12.62 -16.88 -7.22
N CYS A 421 12.17 -15.96 -8.06
CA CYS A 421 12.02 -16.16 -9.49
C CYS A 421 13.35 -15.89 -10.21
N PRO A 422 13.83 -16.75 -11.13
CA PRO A 422 14.98 -16.40 -11.97
C PRO A 422 14.75 -15.06 -12.66
N LEU A 423 15.78 -14.20 -12.68
CA LEU A 423 15.69 -12.85 -13.23
C LEU A 423 15.15 -12.84 -14.66
N GLU A 424 15.63 -13.79 -15.49
CA GLU A 424 15.17 -13.90 -16.88
C GLU A 424 13.68 -14.21 -16.98
N SER A 425 13.17 -15.14 -16.13
CA SER A 425 11.74 -15.45 -16.06
C SER A 425 10.94 -14.25 -15.56
N PHE A 426 11.43 -13.55 -14.53
CA PHE A 426 10.80 -12.32 -14.04
C PHE A 426 10.67 -11.26 -15.15
N LEU A 427 11.73 -11.01 -15.92
CA LEU A 427 11.71 -10.03 -17.01
C LEU A 427 10.77 -10.43 -18.16
N LYS A 428 10.67 -11.72 -18.49
CA LYS A 428 9.67 -12.21 -19.45
C LYS A 428 8.24 -11.93 -18.96
N ILE A 429 7.99 -12.15 -17.66
CA ILE A 429 6.69 -11.87 -17.04
C ILE A 429 6.40 -10.36 -17.09
N VAL A 430 7.35 -9.51 -16.71
CA VAL A 430 7.21 -8.04 -16.81
C VAL A 430 6.90 -7.62 -18.24
N LYS A 431 7.66 -8.10 -19.22
CA LYS A 431 7.44 -7.77 -20.64
C LYS A 431 6.07 -8.21 -21.15
N ALA A 432 5.54 -9.34 -20.68
CA ALA A 432 4.21 -9.81 -21.03
C ALA A 432 3.08 -9.05 -20.35
N ALA A 433 3.34 -8.46 -19.17
CA ALA A 433 2.35 -7.75 -18.36
C ALA A 433 2.13 -6.30 -18.81
N VAL A 434 3.20 -5.64 -19.26
CA VAL A 434 3.15 -4.22 -19.65
C VAL A 434 2.52 -4.01 -21.02
N GLU A 435 1.87 -2.84 -21.19
CA GLU A 435 1.46 -2.32 -22.51
C GLU A 435 2.62 -1.50 -23.11
N PRO A 436 3.26 -1.99 -24.19
CA PRO A 436 4.48 -1.35 -24.71
C PRO A 436 4.27 0.12 -25.11
N GLY A 437 3.09 0.47 -25.63
CA GLY A 437 2.75 1.84 -26.00
C GLY A 437 2.70 2.81 -24.81
N CYS A 438 2.57 2.28 -23.59
CA CYS A 438 2.51 3.05 -22.35
C CYS A 438 3.86 3.13 -21.61
N VAL A 439 4.93 2.60 -22.19
CA VAL A 439 6.29 2.68 -21.64
C VAL A 439 7.04 3.84 -22.28
N THR A 440 7.57 4.75 -21.49
CA THR A 440 8.36 5.90 -21.96
C THR A 440 9.86 5.56 -21.95
N SER A 441 10.65 6.30 -22.74
CA SER A 441 12.12 6.16 -22.75
C SER A 441 12.75 6.42 -21.38
N SER A 442 12.08 7.17 -20.50
CA SER A 442 12.54 7.44 -19.14
C SER A 442 12.49 6.23 -18.21
N ALA A 443 11.71 5.20 -18.56
CA ALA A 443 11.64 3.96 -17.79
C ALA A 443 12.82 3.01 -18.06
N GLY A 444 13.68 3.31 -19.05
CA GLY A 444 14.79 2.46 -19.44
C GLY A 444 14.37 1.24 -20.27
N ASN A 445 15.34 0.64 -20.95
CA ASN A 445 15.19 -0.62 -21.67
C ASN A 445 15.93 -1.73 -20.92
N TYR A 446 15.38 -2.91 -20.87
CA TYR A 446 15.99 -4.14 -20.31
C TYR A 446 15.78 -5.34 -21.24
#